data_a217e2598ccb9ef4eb2d1b3d3afad510
#
_entry.id   a217e2598ccb9ef4eb2d1b3d3afad510
#
_cell.length_a   1.000
_cell.length_b   1.000
_cell.length_c   1.000
_cell.angle_alpha   90.00
_cell.angle_beta   90.00
_cell.angle_gamma   90.00
#
_symmetry.space_group_name_H-M   'P 1'
#
loop_
_entity.id
_entity.type
_entity.pdbx_description
1 polymer ?
#
loop_
_entity_poly.entity_id
_entity_poly.type
_entity_poly.pdbx_seq_one_letter_code
_entity_poly.pdbx_strand_id
1 'polypeptide(L)'
;FAEAVLPGHPDKLSDQVADALVDLALHVDDRAIVQVEVAVHDRRCHVNGRISTAGAPLDRALVEATVRGVYERAGFGVPFPGVGDGLDYQCPHPSNVEVDLTCVIDVADADEQAVRELCDDQAIHVGYAIGTPETDWLPMEQHLALTLRDALLRRTVEDRTLGAGPDGKLLIALRAVPGIRAGFVRWVPVWVVSSVQHIVAASVVKLERALRELYTQVLVAESARMPDLLAPPPADFVVRVNESGPFVEGGPINDNGQTGRKLVMDFYGPHVGIGGGA
;
A
#
# COMPACT_ATOMS: atom_id res chain seq x y z
N PHE A 1 -6.67 -15.29 7.27
CA PHE A 1 -5.43 -14.60 6.90
C PHE A 1 -5.73 -13.30 6.14
N ALA A 2 -4.83 -12.33 6.22
CA ALA A 2 -4.89 -11.11 5.42
C ALA A 2 -3.50 -10.68 4.97
N GLU A 3 -3.46 -10.00 3.83
CA GLU A 3 -2.26 -9.44 3.21
C GLU A 3 -2.24 -7.92 3.36
N ALA A 4 -1.04 -7.36 3.49
CA ALA A 4 -0.82 -5.93 3.33
C ALA A 4 0.50 -5.67 2.58
N VAL A 5 0.54 -4.60 1.80
CA VAL A 5 1.71 -4.22 0.99
C VAL A 5 2.24 -2.86 1.39
N LEU A 6 3.54 -2.64 1.18
CA LEU A 6 4.19 -1.34 1.38
C LEU A 6 3.83 -0.36 0.24
N PRO A 7 4.02 0.95 0.47
CA PRO A 7 3.74 1.99 -0.54
C PRO A 7 4.47 1.80 -1.87
N GLY A 8 5.68 1.22 -1.87
CA GLY A 8 6.45 0.95 -3.08
C GLY A 8 6.06 -0.31 -3.85
N HIS A 9 5.08 -1.07 -3.38
CA HIS A 9 4.54 -2.18 -4.16
C HIS A 9 3.88 -1.64 -5.45
N PRO A 10 4.13 -2.23 -6.63
CA PRO A 10 3.70 -1.66 -7.91
C PRO A 10 2.20 -1.34 -7.99
N ASP A 11 1.32 -2.23 -7.55
CA ASP A 11 -0.11 -1.96 -7.54
C ASP A 11 -0.46 -0.78 -6.63
N LYS A 12 0.12 -0.74 -5.42
CA LYS A 12 -0.15 0.35 -4.47
C LYS A 12 0.46 1.68 -4.91
N LEU A 13 1.57 1.63 -5.61
CA LEU A 13 2.16 2.80 -6.25
C LEU A 13 1.22 3.37 -7.33
N SER A 14 0.58 2.50 -8.13
CA SER A 14 -0.42 2.91 -9.12
C SER A 14 -1.63 3.58 -8.47
N ASP A 15 -2.17 3.00 -7.39
CA ASP A 15 -3.27 3.59 -6.63
C ASP A 15 -2.89 4.97 -6.08
N GLN A 16 -1.72 5.11 -5.47
CA GLN A 16 -1.24 6.38 -4.92
C GLN A 16 -1.01 7.45 -6.01
N VAL A 17 -0.62 7.05 -7.22
CA VAL A 17 -0.52 7.99 -8.35
C VAL A 17 -1.91 8.46 -8.74
N ALA A 18 -2.89 7.58 -8.87
CA ALA A 18 -4.26 7.96 -9.19
C ALA A 18 -4.83 8.91 -8.13
N ASP A 19 -4.71 8.57 -6.84
CA ASP A 19 -5.13 9.41 -5.72
C ASP A 19 -4.47 10.81 -5.76
N ALA A 20 -3.17 10.87 -6.01
CA ALA A 20 -2.46 12.15 -6.07
C ALA A 20 -2.90 13.03 -7.25
N LEU A 21 -3.34 12.43 -8.35
CA LEU A 21 -3.90 13.16 -9.49
C LEU A 21 -5.32 13.66 -9.21
N VAL A 22 -6.11 12.89 -8.48
CA VAL A 22 -7.42 13.33 -7.96
C VAL A 22 -7.22 14.52 -7.02
N ASP A 23 -6.32 14.41 -6.04
CA ASP A 23 -6.02 15.47 -5.09
C ASP A 23 -5.54 16.75 -5.82
N LEU A 24 -4.66 16.61 -6.81
CA LEU A 24 -4.18 17.74 -7.62
C LEU A 24 -5.33 18.44 -8.34
N ALA A 25 -6.21 17.68 -8.98
CA ALA A 25 -7.35 18.23 -9.70
C ALA A 25 -8.33 18.93 -8.77
N LEU A 26 -8.68 18.31 -7.64
CA LEU A 26 -9.58 18.88 -6.62
C LEU A 26 -9.00 20.12 -5.94
N HIS A 27 -7.67 20.23 -5.84
CA HIS A 27 -7.02 21.43 -5.32
C HIS A 27 -7.21 22.65 -6.25
N VAL A 28 -7.30 22.42 -7.56
CA VAL A 28 -7.50 23.46 -8.56
C VAL A 28 -9.00 23.75 -8.76
N ASP A 29 -9.82 22.72 -8.76
CA ASP A 29 -11.27 22.81 -8.96
C ASP A 29 -11.94 21.73 -8.09
N ASP A 30 -12.65 22.14 -7.04
CA ASP A 30 -13.35 21.24 -6.12
C ASP A 30 -14.46 20.39 -6.78
N ARG A 31 -14.77 20.69 -8.03
CA ARG A 31 -15.72 19.97 -8.89
C ARG A 31 -15.05 19.34 -10.11
N ALA A 32 -13.76 19.09 -10.06
CA ALA A 32 -13.03 18.42 -11.15
C ALA A 32 -13.63 17.04 -11.44
N ILE A 33 -13.65 16.68 -12.72
CA ILE A 33 -13.98 15.33 -13.18
C ILE A 33 -12.67 14.58 -13.39
N VAL A 34 -12.44 13.53 -12.64
CA VAL A 34 -11.23 12.73 -12.72
C VAL A 34 -11.60 11.26 -12.89
N GLN A 35 -11.22 10.70 -14.02
CA GLN A 35 -11.40 9.29 -14.35
C GLN A 35 -10.07 8.80 -14.89
N VAL A 36 -9.19 8.35 -13.99
CA VAL A 36 -7.84 7.93 -14.36
C VAL A 36 -7.56 6.51 -13.94
N GLU A 37 -6.91 5.78 -14.83
CA GLU A 37 -6.30 4.49 -14.57
C GLU A 37 -4.79 4.61 -14.72
N VAL A 38 -4.06 3.98 -13.82
CA VAL A 38 -2.60 4.04 -13.79
C VAL A 38 -2.03 2.65 -13.89
N ALA A 39 -1.05 2.48 -14.77
CA ALA A 39 -0.27 1.26 -14.86
C ALA A 39 1.23 1.60 -14.79
N VAL A 40 1.98 0.84 -13.99
CA VAL A 40 3.43 1.01 -13.85
C VAL A 40 4.16 -0.26 -14.26
N HIS A 41 5.26 -0.12 -14.98
CA HIS A 41 6.15 -1.20 -15.34
C HIS A 41 7.53 -0.64 -15.72
N ASP A 42 8.58 -1.27 -15.19
CA ASP A 42 9.95 -0.79 -15.36
C ASP A 42 10.05 0.69 -14.94
N ARG A 43 10.48 1.57 -15.83
CA ARG A 43 10.58 3.03 -15.60
C ARG A 43 9.38 3.80 -16.10
N ARG A 44 8.34 3.14 -16.55
CA ARG A 44 7.18 3.77 -17.17
C ARG A 44 6.00 3.81 -16.21
N CYS A 45 5.38 4.99 -16.17
CA CYS A 45 4.10 5.22 -15.53
C CYS A 45 3.12 5.70 -16.59
N HIS A 46 2.17 4.85 -16.96
CA HIS A 46 1.11 5.16 -17.90
C HIS A 46 -0.10 5.68 -17.14
N VAL A 47 -0.55 6.86 -17.50
CA VAL A 47 -1.78 7.47 -16.97
C VAL A 47 -2.78 7.59 -18.12
N ASN A 48 -3.87 6.87 -18.02
CA ASN A 48 -4.94 6.83 -19.01
C ASN A 48 -6.22 7.45 -18.44
N GLY A 49 -7.16 7.83 -19.30
CA GLY A 49 -8.46 8.37 -18.90
C GLY A 49 -8.62 9.86 -19.13
N ARG A 50 -9.21 10.59 -18.18
CA ARG A 50 -9.49 12.02 -18.32
C ARG A 50 -9.36 12.77 -17.00
N ILE A 51 -8.83 13.99 -17.07
CA ILE A 51 -8.83 14.99 -16.00
C ILE A 51 -9.41 16.28 -16.59
N SER A 52 -10.55 16.70 -16.09
CA SER A 52 -11.27 17.87 -16.61
C SER A 52 -11.57 18.85 -15.47
N THR A 53 -11.24 20.11 -15.67
CA THR A 53 -11.41 21.18 -14.69
C THR A 53 -12.22 22.33 -15.28
N ALA A 54 -12.78 23.21 -14.45
CA ALA A 54 -13.40 24.45 -14.92
C ALA A 54 -12.33 25.50 -15.16
N GLY A 55 -12.45 26.25 -16.25
CA GLY A 55 -11.63 27.42 -16.54
C GLY A 55 -10.36 27.12 -17.34
N ALA A 56 -9.42 26.35 -16.87
CA ALA A 56 -8.19 26.02 -17.58
C ALA A 56 -7.75 24.58 -17.30
N PRO A 57 -7.22 23.86 -18.31
CA PRO A 57 -6.73 22.50 -18.10
C PRO A 57 -5.51 22.51 -17.18
N LEU A 58 -5.28 21.38 -16.48
CA LEU A 58 -4.07 21.22 -15.67
C LEU A 58 -2.82 21.27 -16.55
N ASP A 59 -1.76 21.87 -16.02
CA ASP A 59 -0.45 21.84 -16.66
C ASP A 59 0.11 20.40 -16.65
N ARG A 60 0.43 19.89 -17.82
CA ARG A 60 1.02 18.55 -17.99
C ARG A 60 2.32 18.38 -17.21
N ALA A 61 3.17 19.41 -17.14
CA ALA A 61 4.40 19.34 -16.36
C ALA A 61 4.13 19.20 -14.85
N LEU A 62 3.07 19.82 -14.35
CA LEU A 62 2.64 19.67 -12.96
C LEU A 62 2.09 18.26 -12.71
N VAL A 63 1.33 17.70 -13.63
CA VAL A 63 0.84 16.30 -13.54
C VAL A 63 2.02 15.34 -13.48
N GLU A 64 3.01 15.48 -14.38
CA GLU A 64 4.22 14.65 -14.38
C GLU A 64 5.03 14.79 -13.08
N ALA A 65 5.19 16.02 -12.58
CA ALA A 65 5.89 16.28 -11.32
C ALA A 65 5.15 15.61 -10.13
N THR A 66 3.83 15.65 -10.14
CA THR A 66 2.99 14.99 -9.12
C THR A 66 3.21 13.48 -9.14
N VAL A 67 3.21 12.86 -10.31
CA VAL A 67 3.51 11.43 -10.47
C VAL A 67 4.89 11.09 -9.87
N ARG A 68 5.95 11.82 -10.26
CA ARG A 68 7.31 11.58 -9.73
C ARG A 68 7.39 11.78 -8.23
N GLY A 69 6.67 12.76 -7.68
CA GLY A 69 6.56 13.00 -6.24
C GLY A 69 5.93 11.82 -5.47
N VAL A 70 5.06 11.03 -6.10
CA VAL A 70 4.53 9.80 -5.48
C VAL A 70 5.63 8.76 -5.29
N TYR A 71 6.48 8.56 -6.30
CA TYR A 71 7.62 7.65 -6.18
C TYR A 71 8.56 8.07 -5.05
N GLU A 72 8.85 9.37 -4.91
CA GLU A 72 9.67 9.89 -3.81
C GLU A 72 9.04 9.61 -2.44
N ARG A 73 7.73 9.89 -2.29
CA ARG A 73 7.00 9.62 -1.05
C ARG A 73 6.93 8.13 -0.71
N ALA A 74 6.87 7.27 -1.72
CA ALA A 74 6.92 5.82 -1.52
C ALA A 74 8.30 5.33 -1.05
N GLY A 75 9.35 6.18 -1.16
CA GLY A 75 10.69 5.88 -0.70
C GLY A 75 11.70 5.55 -1.81
N PHE A 76 11.30 5.64 -3.07
CA PHE A 76 12.22 5.47 -4.20
C PHE A 76 13.20 6.66 -4.29
N GLY A 77 14.43 6.40 -4.66
CA GLY A 77 15.46 7.43 -4.79
C GLY A 77 16.05 7.95 -3.48
N VAL A 78 15.63 7.45 -2.33
CA VAL A 78 16.18 7.84 -1.03
C VAL A 78 17.49 7.10 -0.77
N PRO A 79 18.64 7.80 -0.55
CA PRO A 79 19.94 7.16 -0.32
C PRO A 79 19.97 6.32 0.96
N PHE A 80 20.78 5.26 0.95
CA PHE A 80 21.09 4.48 2.15
C PHE A 80 22.42 4.91 2.78
N PRO A 81 22.53 4.94 4.13
CA PRO A 81 23.77 5.27 4.80
C PRO A 81 24.90 4.31 4.40
N GLY A 82 26.06 4.86 4.00
CA GLY A 82 27.24 4.08 3.63
C GLY A 82 27.20 3.44 2.23
N VAL A 83 26.14 3.65 1.51
CA VAL A 83 25.99 3.30 0.09
C VAL A 83 26.19 4.59 -0.70
N GLY A 84 27.10 4.61 -1.67
CA GLY A 84 27.33 5.79 -2.51
C GLY A 84 26.09 6.21 -3.29
N ASP A 85 26.21 7.21 -4.16
CA ASP A 85 25.10 7.72 -4.99
C ASP A 85 24.50 6.68 -5.96
N GLY A 86 25.10 5.48 -6.04
CA GLY A 86 24.55 4.33 -6.72
C GLY A 86 23.52 3.64 -5.85
N LEU A 87 22.28 3.63 -6.30
CA LEU A 87 21.23 2.84 -5.70
C LEU A 87 21.62 1.37 -5.77
N ASP A 88 21.98 0.78 -4.64
CA ASP A 88 22.32 -0.65 -4.53
C ASP A 88 21.06 -1.56 -4.55
N TYR A 89 19.91 -1.01 -4.89
CA TYR A 89 18.72 -1.77 -5.21
C TYR A 89 18.16 -1.30 -6.55
N GLN A 90 17.73 -2.26 -7.34
CA GLN A 90 17.18 -1.97 -8.65
C GLN A 90 15.73 -1.54 -8.47
N CYS A 91 15.50 -0.25 -8.60
CA CYS A 91 14.18 0.35 -8.67
C CYS A 91 14.26 1.63 -9.51
N PRO A 92 13.13 2.14 -10.03
CA PRO A 92 13.16 3.39 -10.77
C PRO A 92 13.49 4.55 -9.82
N HIS A 93 14.52 5.34 -10.17
CA HIS A 93 14.70 6.63 -9.51
C HIS A 93 13.61 7.59 -9.99
N PRO A 94 12.98 8.41 -9.11
CA PRO A 94 11.88 9.31 -9.50
C PRO A 94 12.19 10.20 -10.69
N SER A 95 13.42 10.72 -10.79
CA SER A 95 13.86 11.55 -11.93
C SER A 95 13.94 10.81 -13.27
N ASN A 96 14.02 9.47 -13.24
CA ASN A 96 14.14 8.62 -14.43
C ASN A 96 12.80 7.95 -14.79
N VAL A 97 11.71 8.28 -14.09
CA VAL A 97 10.37 7.79 -14.43
C VAL A 97 9.87 8.52 -15.66
N GLU A 98 9.62 7.74 -16.70
CA GLU A 98 8.97 8.17 -17.92
C GLU A 98 7.46 8.18 -17.71
N VAL A 99 6.87 9.37 -17.65
CA VAL A 99 5.42 9.52 -17.45
C VAL A 99 4.76 9.61 -18.83
N ASP A 100 3.99 8.59 -19.17
CA ASP A 100 3.22 8.54 -20.40
C ASP A 100 1.78 8.98 -20.14
N LEU A 101 1.49 10.24 -20.44
CA LEU A 101 0.17 10.84 -20.27
C LEU A 101 -0.67 10.63 -21.54
N THR A 102 -1.33 9.50 -21.64
CA THR A 102 -2.36 9.25 -22.66
C THR A 102 -3.73 9.75 -22.24
N CYS A 103 -3.88 10.21 -20.98
CA CYS A 103 -5.11 10.82 -20.50
C CYS A 103 -5.39 12.16 -21.19
N VAL A 104 -6.66 12.44 -21.40
CA VAL A 104 -7.15 13.74 -21.85
C VAL A 104 -7.12 14.71 -20.68
N ILE A 105 -6.47 15.85 -20.86
CA ILE A 105 -6.46 16.94 -19.87
C ILE A 105 -7.09 18.15 -20.53
N ASP A 106 -8.30 18.50 -20.12
CA ASP A 106 -9.12 19.50 -20.79
C ASP A 106 -9.93 20.37 -19.82
N VAL A 107 -10.79 21.19 -20.40
CA VAL A 107 -11.79 21.98 -19.67
C VAL A 107 -13.16 21.36 -19.92
N ALA A 108 -13.90 21.09 -18.84
CA ALA A 108 -15.27 20.60 -18.92
C ALA A 108 -16.16 21.59 -19.64
N ASP A 109 -16.95 21.13 -20.60
CA ASP A 109 -17.94 21.96 -21.29
C ASP A 109 -19.12 22.35 -20.37
N ALA A 110 -20.03 23.18 -20.89
CA ALA A 110 -21.15 23.71 -20.09
C ALA A 110 -22.13 22.60 -19.64
N ASP A 111 -22.36 21.61 -20.49
CA ASP A 111 -23.28 20.50 -20.18
C ASP A 111 -22.66 19.57 -19.14
N GLU A 112 -21.37 19.27 -19.25
CA GLU A 112 -20.61 18.52 -18.23
C GLU A 112 -20.58 19.26 -16.90
N GLN A 113 -20.42 20.59 -16.90
CA GLN A 113 -20.49 21.38 -15.68
C GLN A 113 -21.85 21.31 -15.01
N ALA A 114 -22.94 21.21 -15.76
CA ALA A 114 -24.29 21.11 -15.23
C ALA A 114 -24.56 19.77 -14.51
N VAL A 115 -23.91 18.68 -14.93
CA VAL A 115 -24.11 17.35 -14.33
C VAL A 115 -23.11 17.00 -13.22
N ARG A 116 -22.16 17.85 -12.94
CA ARG A 116 -21.10 17.63 -11.89
C ARG A 116 -21.64 17.42 -10.47
N GLU A 117 -22.89 17.79 -10.20
CA GLU A 117 -23.55 17.53 -8.93
C GLU A 117 -24.14 16.11 -8.84
N LEU A 118 -24.14 15.39 -9.95
CA LEU A 118 -24.68 14.05 -10.07
C LEU A 118 -23.54 13.03 -10.16
N CYS A 119 -23.82 11.81 -9.68
CA CYS A 119 -22.93 10.69 -9.93
C CYS A 119 -23.00 10.35 -11.42
N ASP A 120 -21.85 10.38 -12.09
CA ASP A 120 -21.74 10.23 -13.55
C ASP A 120 -21.69 8.76 -13.99
N ASP A 121 -21.28 7.86 -13.09
CA ASP A 121 -21.20 6.42 -13.33
C ASP A 121 -21.82 5.63 -12.18
N GLN A 122 -22.11 4.35 -12.43
CA GLN A 122 -22.57 3.43 -11.42
C GLN A 122 -21.45 3.14 -10.40
N ALA A 123 -21.82 2.96 -9.14
CA ALA A 123 -20.90 2.55 -8.09
C ALA A 123 -21.52 1.44 -7.25
N ILE A 124 -20.71 0.44 -6.88
CA ILE A 124 -21.09 -0.61 -5.94
C ILE A 124 -20.32 -0.36 -4.64
N HIS A 125 -21.05 0.03 -3.61
CA HIS A 125 -20.49 0.27 -2.29
C HIS A 125 -20.76 -0.91 -1.37
N VAL A 126 -19.72 -1.38 -0.68
CA VAL A 126 -19.81 -2.39 0.37
C VAL A 126 -19.42 -1.75 1.69
N GLY A 127 -20.33 -1.77 2.66
CA GLY A 127 -20.08 -1.36 4.03
C GLY A 127 -20.04 -2.60 4.93
N TYR A 128 -19.01 -2.71 5.78
CA TYR A 128 -18.87 -3.80 6.74
C TYR A 128 -18.23 -3.31 8.03
N ALA A 129 -18.73 -3.81 9.17
CA ALA A 129 -18.14 -3.56 10.46
C ALA A 129 -18.40 -4.75 11.38
N ILE A 130 -17.41 -5.12 12.20
CA ILE A 130 -17.56 -6.11 13.25
C ILE A 130 -17.72 -5.42 14.62
N GLY A 131 -18.27 -6.12 15.59
CA GLY A 131 -18.54 -5.55 16.92
C GLY A 131 -17.31 -5.45 17.84
N THR A 132 -16.15 -5.07 17.28
CA THR A 132 -14.87 -4.96 17.99
C THR A 132 -14.24 -3.58 17.75
N PRO A 133 -14.59 -2.57 18.55
CA PRO A 133 -14.01 -1.22 18.42
C PRO A 133 -12.48 -1.22 18.60
N GLU A 134 -11.95 -2.21 19.31
CA GLU A 134 -10.50 -2.38 19.50
C GLU A 134 -9.73 -2.63 18.19
N THR A 135 -10.40 -3.09 17.14
CA THR A 135 -9.83 -3.32 15.82
C THR A 135 -10.27 -2.29 14.80
N ASP A 136 -10.74 -1.11 15.23
CA ASP A 136 -11.34 -0.09 14.38
C ASP A 136 -12.51 -0.64 13.54
N TRP A 137 -13.28 -1.56 14.13
CA TRP A 137 -14.42 -2.27 13.52
C TRP A 137 -14.04 -3.17 12.32
N LEU A 138 -12.74 -3.39 12.08
CA LEU A 138 -12.23 -4.27 11.03
C LEU A 138 -12.14 -5.73 11.50
N PRO A 139 -12.18 -6.70 10.59
CA PRO A 139 -11.80 -8.08 10.89
C PRO A 139 -10.39 -8.13 11.51
N MET A 140 -10.19 -9.00 12.50
CA MET A 140 -8.94 -9.10 13.27
C MET A 140 -7.71 -9.26 12.36
N GLU A 141 -7.79 -10.13 11.37
CA GLU A 141 -6.69 -10.38 10.44
C GLU A 141 -6.37 -9.15 9.60
N GLN A 142 -7.38 -8.38 9.19
CA GLN A 142 -7.19 -7.14 8.43
C GLN A 142 -6.55 -6.07 9.30
N HIS A 143 -7.06 -5.86 10.50
CA HIS A 143 -6.48 -4.93 11.48
C HIS A 143 -5.00 -5.25 11.74
N LEU A 144 -4.66 -6.52 12.00
CA LEU A 144 -3.28 -6.91 12.29
C LEU A 144 -2.38 -6.82 11.06
N ALA A 145 -2.86 -7.15 9.86
CA ALA A 145 -2.08 -6.99 8.64
C ALA A 145 -1.68 -5.52 8.42
N LEU A 146 -2.62 -4.60 8.57
CA LEU A 146 -2.37 -3.15 8.46
C LEU A 146 -1.44 -2.65 9.58
N THR A 147 -1.66 -3.06 10.82
CA THR A 147 -0.81 -2.69 11.97
C THR A 147 0.65 -3.16 11.78
N LEU A 148 0.85 -4.39 11.31
CA LEU A 148 2.17 -4.95 11.02
C LEU A 148 2.84 -4.23 9.83
N ARG A 149 2.08 -3.91 8.78
CA ARG A 149 2.58 -3.11 7.64
C ARG A 149 3.06 -1.74 8.09
N ASP A 150 2.28 -1.04 8.91
CA ASP A 150 2.64 0.30 9.38
C ASP A 150 3.87 0.26 10.32
N ALA A 151 3.99 -0.78 11.13
CA ALA A 151 5.19 -1.00 11.93
C ALA A 151 6.41 -1.31 11.05
N LEU A 152 6.26 -2.12 10.02
CA LEU A 152 7.30 -2.41 9.04
C LEU A 152 7.72 -1.12 8.31
N LEU A 153 6.77 -0.33 7.81
CA LEU A 153 7.05 0.93 7.13
C LEU A 153 7.83 1.91 8.02
N ARG A 154 7.37 2.11 9.25
CA ARG A 154 8.11 2.94 10.22
C ARG A 154 9.53 2.43 10.44
N ARG A 155 9.69 1.13 10.66
CA ARG A 155 10.99 0.51 10.92
C ARG A 155 11.96 0.67 9.74
N THR A 156 11.49 0.53 8.52
CA THR A 156 12.32 0.68 7.31
C THR A 156 12.71 2.13 7.04
N VAL A 157 11.86 3.09 7.42
CA VAL A 157 12.15 4.53 7.32
C VAL A 157 13.09 5.00 8.44
N GLU A 158 12.86 4.56 9.68
CA GLU A 158 13.64 4.99 10.86
C GLU A 158 15.03 4.37 10.89
N ASP A 159 15.16 3.10 10.48
CA ASP A 159 16.42 2.38 10.50
C ASP A 159 16.88 1.97 9.10
N ARG A 160 17.40 2.93 8.38
CA ARG A 160 17.97 2.72 7.04
C ARG A 160 19.18 1.78 7.04
N THR A 161 19.78 1.48 8.20
CA THR A 161 20.91 0.53 8.30
C THR A 161 20.50 -0.92 8.08
N LEU A 162 19.19 -1.22 8.11
CA LEU A 162 18.66 -2.52 7.70
C LEU A 162 18.78 -2.75 6.19
N GLY A 163 18.90 -1.67 5.42
CA GLY A 163 18.96 -1.74 3.97
C GLY A 163 17.63 -2.18 3.31
N ALA A 164 16.50 -2.07 4.01
CA ALA A 164 15.20 -2.41 3.45
C ALA A 164 14.73 -1.35 2.46
N GLY A 165 14.23 -1.78 1.29
CA GLY A 165 13.71 -0.92 0.23
C GLY A 165 12.22 -0.58 0.42
N PRO A 166 11.65 0.18 -0.53
CA PRO A 166 10.28 0.65 -0.44
C PRO A 166 9.22 -0.40 -0.80
N ASP A 167 9.59 -1.45 -1.53
CA ASP A 167 8.68 -2.52 -1.94
C ASP A 167 8.67 -3.66 -0.93
N GLY A 168 7.50 -4.19 -0.70
CA GLY A 168 7.33 -5.34 0.17
C GLY A 168 5.88 -5.64 0.46
N LYS A 169 5.67 -6.85 0.95
CA LYS A 169 4.37 -7.32 1.39
C LYS A 169 4.49 -8.24 2.59
N LEU A 170 3.44 -8.33 3.35
CA LEU A 170 3.31 -9.33 4.41
C LEU A 170 1.94 -9.99 4.36
N LEU A 171 1.90 -11.19 4.89
CA LEU A 171 0.70 -12.01 5.07
C LEU A 171 0.71 -12.54 6.49
N ILE A 172 -0.39 -12.35 7.23
CA ILE A 172 -0.59 -12.91 8.57
C ILE A 172 -1.68 -13.98 8.56
N ALA A 173 -1.46 -15.09 9.25
CA ALA A 173 -2.48 -16.09 9.49
C ALA A 173 -2.83 -16.19 10.97
N LEU A 174 -4.12 -16.27 11.24
CA LEU A 174 -4.70 -16.42 12.56
C LEU A 174 -5.50 -17.73 12.62
N ARG A 175 -5.56 -18.31 13.82
CA ARG A 175 -6.44 -19.41 14.15
C ARG A 175 -7.50 -18.94 15.16
N ALA A 176 -8.76 -19.21 14.84
CA ALA A 176 -9.87 -18.98 15.75
C ALA A 176 -9.91 -20.07 16.83
N VAL A 177 -10.07 -19.66 18.08
CA VAL A 177 -10.30 -20.57 19.22
C VAL A 177 -11.49 -20.05 20.03
N PRO A 178 -12.14 -20.87 20.84
CA PRO A 178 -13.17 -20.38 21.75
C PRO A 178 -12.66 -19.25 22.63
N GLY A 179 -13.41 -18.15 22.68
CA GLY A 179 -13.05 -16.98 23.47
C GLY A 179 -13.23 -17.23 24.99
N ILE A 180 -12.70 -16.33 25.80
CA ILE A 180 -12.84 -16.33 27.25
C ILE A 180 -14.31 -16.09 27.62
N ARG A 181 -15.03 -15.28 26.86
CA ARG A 181 -16.47 -15.07 27.00
C ARG A 181 -17.22 -16.05 26.10
N ALA A 182 -18.23 -16.71 26.65
CA ALA A 182 -19.07 -17.65 25.93
C ALA A 182 -19.68 -16.97 24.67
N GLY A 183 -19.57 -17.63 23.54
CA GLY A 183 -20.06 -17.11 22.24
C GLY A 183 -19.11 -16.18 21.49
N PHE A 184 -17.96 -15.83 22.06
CA PHE A 184 -16.94 -15.04 21.38
C PHE A 184 -15.79 -15.90 20.86
N VAL A 185 -15.10 -15.38 19.85
CA VAL A 185 -13.88 -15.98 19.28
C VAL A 185 -12.67 -15.23 19.81
N ARG A 186 -11.62 -15.97 20.15
CA ARG A 186 -10.28 -15.43 20.40
C ARG A 186 -9.35 -15.86 19.28
N TRP A 187 -8.54 -14.94 18.81
CA TRP A 187 -7.61 -15.19 17.73
C TRP A 187 -6.21 -15.52 18.26
N VAL A 188 -5.55 -16.46 17.61
CA VAL A 188 -4.17 -16.85 17.93
C VAL A 188 -3.32 -16.67 16.69
N PRO A 189 -2.24 -15.85 16.74
CA PRO A 189 -1.28 -15.73 15.65
C PRO A 189 -0.63 -17.09 15.33
N VAL A 190 -0.58 -17.47 14.06
CA VAL A 190 0.03 -18.74 13.63
C VAL A 190 1.37 -18.48 12.95
N TRP A 191 1.36 -17.61 11.95
CA TRP A 191 2.56 -17.22 11.25
C TRP A 191 2.42 -15.84 10.58
N VAL A 192 3.57 -15.22 10.32
CA VAL A 192 3.73 -14.08 9.41
C VAL A 192 4.76 -14.45 8.37
N VAL A 193 4.40 -14.29 7.10
CA VAL A 193 5.34 -14.37 5.97
C VAL A 193 5.47 -12.98 5.37
N SER A 194 6.68 -12.54 5.10
CA SER A 194 6.91 -11.26 4.42
C SER A 194 8.00 -11.37 3.35
N SER A 195 7.79 -10.61 2.28
CA SER A 195 8.82 -10.32 1.28
C SER A 195 9.11 -8.83 1.37
N VAL A 196 10.36 -8.46 1.61
CA VAL A 196 10.80 -7.08 1.78
C VAL A 196 12.00 -6.84 0.92
N GLN A 197 11.89 -5.87 0.02
CA GLN A 197 13.00 -5.46 -0.83
C GLN A 197 14.18 -4.99 0.03
N HIS A 198 15.40 -5.26 -0.42
CA HIS A 198 16.61 -4.82 0.27
C HIS A 198 17.73 -4.50 -0.72
N ILE A 199 18.68 -3.65 -0.30
CA ILE A 199 19.88 -3.37 -1.09
C ILE A 199 20.81 -4.59 -1.12
N VAL A 200 21.68 -4.66 -2.14
CA VAL A 200 22.65 -5.76 -2.29
C VAL A 200 23.55 -5.90 -1.06
N ALA A 201 23.99 -4.78 -0.49
CA ALA A 201 24.86 -4.76 0.70
C ALA A 201 24.13 -5.13 2.01
N ALA A 202 22.81 -5.28 2.00
CA ALA A 202 22.07 -5.62 3.21
C ALA A 202 22.37 -7.03 3.70
N SER A 203 22.50 -7.18 5.01
CA SER A 203 22.55 -8.50 5.62
C SER A 203 21.15 -9.09 5.76
N VAL A 204 20.79 -10.02 4.89
CA VAL A 204 19.48 -10.71 4.94
C VAL A 204 19.22 -11.32 6.32
N VAL A 205 20.23 -11.89 6.97
CA VAL A 205 20.11 -12.45 8.32
C VAL A 205 19.78 -11.39 9.38
N LYS A 206 20.38 -10.19 9.26
CA LYS A 206 20.02 -9.06 10.17
C LYS A 206 18.62 -8.57 9.90
N LEU A 207 18.23 -8.43 8.64
CA LEU A 207 16.89 -8.02 8.24
C LEU A 207 15.85 -9.02 8.76
N GLU A 208 16.04 -10.31 8.51
CA GLU A 208 15.13 -11.36 8.99
C GLU A 208 14.98 -11.33 10.53
N ARG A 209 16.08 -11.22 11.26
CA ARG A 209 16.03 -11.14 12.72
C ARG A 209 15.28 -9.90 13.19
N ALA A 210 15.59 -8.73 12.62
CA ALA A 210 14.94 -7.48 13.00
C ALA A 210 13.42 -7.50 12.71
N LEU A 211 13.00 -8.08 11.59
CA LEU A 211 11.59 -8.20 11.26
C LEU A 211 10.87 -9.24 12.13
N ARG A 212 11.52 -10.36 12.46
CA ARG A 212 10.98 -11.34 13.42
C ARG A 212 10.73 -10.70 14.78
N GLU A 213 11.71 -9.96 15.28
CA GLU A 213 11.59 -9.23 16.55
C GLU A 213 10.46 -8.19 16.48
N LEU A 214 10.40 -7.40 15.41
CA LEU A 214 9.37 -6.38 15.20
C LEU A 214 7.97 -6.98 15.22
N TYR A 215 7.70 -7.98 14.39
CA TYR A 215 6.37 -8.57 14.29
C TYR A 215 5.93 -9.24 15.60
N THR A 216 6.86 -9.89 16.30
CA THR A 216 6.58 -10.48 17.61
C THR A 216 6.23 -9.39 18.63
N GLN A 217 6.99 -8.29 18.69
CA GLN A 217 6.74 -7.17 19.60
C GLN A 217 5.38 -6.52 19.35
N VAL A 218 5.04 -6.29 18.08
CA VAL A 218 3.75 -5.71 17.69
C VAL A 218 2.61 -6.62 18.13
N LEU A 219 2.69 -7.90 17.84
CA LEU A 219 1.63 -8.86 18.22
C LEU A 219 1.51 -9.02 19.74
N VAL A 220 2.60 -8.96 20.49
CA VAL A 220 2.57 -8.94 21.97
C VAL A 220 1.89 -7.68 22.46
N ALA A 221 2.21 -6.51 21.90
CA ALA A 221 1.57 -5.25 22.30
C ALA A 221 0.06 -5.25 21.99
N GLU A 222 -0.34 -5.72 20.80
CA GLU A 222 -1.75 -5.84 20.42
C GLU A 222 -2.50 -6.84 21.31
N SER A 223 -1.89 -7.98 21.66
CA SER A 223 -2.51 -8.94 22.56
C SER A 223 -2.67 -8.38 23.99
N ALA A 224 -1.77 -7.55 24.46
CA ALA A 224 -1.91 -6.86 25.74
C ALA A 224 -3.00 -5.78 25.71
N ARG A 225 -3.22 -5.13 24.57
CA ARG A 225 -4.27 -4.13 24.38
C ARG A 225 -5.68 -4.74 24.32
N MET A 226 -5.81 -5.94 23.75
CA MET A 226 -7.08 -6.63 23.56
C MET A 226 -7.03 -8.12 23.96
N PRO A 227 -6.79 -8.43 25.26
CA PRO A 227 -6.48 -9.80 25.71
C PRO A 227 -7.64 -10.78 25.55
N ASP A 228 -8.87 -10.29 25.51
CA ASP A 228 -10.06 -11.13 25.31
C ASP A 228 -10.21 -11.58 23.84
N LEU A 229 -9.68 -10.80 22.90
CA LEU A 229 -9.83 -11.00 21.46
C LEU A 229 -8.60 -11.62 20.80
N LEU A 230 -7.39 -11.28 21.27
CA LEU A 230 -6.13 -11.75 20.71
C LEU A 230 -5.26 -12.40 21.78
N ALA A 231 -4.78 -13.60 21.50
CA ALA A 231 -3.76 -14.25 22.31
C ALA A 231 -2.35 -13.74 21.93
N PRO A 232 -1.38 -13.73 22.86
CA PRO A 232 0.02 -13.48 22.48
C PRO A 232 0.51 -14.56 21.51
N PRO A 233 1.52 -14.26 20.68
CA PRO A 233 2.13 -15.26 19.82
C PRO A 233 2.59 -16.49 20.64
N PRO A 234 2.18 -17.70 20.24
CA PRO A 234 2.60 -18.91 20.94
C PRO A 234 4.07 -19.23 20.68
N ALA A 235 4.64 -20.17 21.41
CA ALA A 235 6.05 -20.56 21.29
C ALA A 235 6.41 -21.13 19.92
N ASP A 236 5.45 -21.68 19.19
CA ASP A 236 5.58 -22.22 17.84
C ASP A 236 5.19 -21.21 16.76
N PHE A 237 5.00 -19.93 17.10
CA PHE A 237 4.74 -18.86 16.14
C PHE A 237 5.91 -18.70 15.18
N VAL A 238 5.62 -18.67 13.89
CA VAL A 238 6.62 -18.63 12.82
C VAL A 238 6.62 -17.28 12.09
N VAL A 239 7.80 -16.71 11.95
CA VAL A 239 8.04 -15.56 11.05
C VAL A 239 9.01 -16.00 9.96
N ARG A 240 8.65 -15.76 8.71
CA ARG A 240 9.45 -16.07 7.53
C ARG A 240 9.63 -14.81 6.68
N VAL A 241 10.86 -14.54 6.29
CA VAL A 241 11.24 -13.35 5.54
C VAL A 241 12.04 -13.76 4.32
N ASN A 242 11.63 -13.32 3.14
CA ASN A 242 12.34 -13.53 1.87
C ASN A 242 12.71 -15.01 1.60
N GLU A 243 11.80 -15.95 1.89
CA GLU A 243 12.08 -17.39 1.75
C GLU A 243 12.43 -17.82 0.32
N SER A 244 11.97 -17.09 -0.69
CA SER A 244 12.28 -17.36 -2.09
C SER A 244 13.68 -16.90 -2.51
N GLY A 245 14.45 -16.32 -1.59
CA GLY A 245 15.78 -15.78 -1.84
C GLY A 245 15.86 -14.26 -1.73
N PRO A 246 17.00 -13.67 -2.13
CA PRO A 246 17.20 -12.23 -2.09
C PRO A 246 16.16 -11.48 -2.91
N PHE A 247 15.61 -10.41 -2.34
CA PHE A 247 14.66 -9.53 -3.01
C PHE A 247 15.29 -8.14 -3.21
N VAL A 248 16.15 -8.02 -4.22
CA VAL A 248 16.89 -6.79 -4.52
C VAL A 248 16.16 -5.95 -5.56
N GLU A 249 15.74 -6.57 -6.66
CA GLU A 249 14.90 -5.91 -7.67
C GLU A 249 13.48 -5.77 -7.13
N GLY A 250 12.98 -4.54 -7.05
CA GLY A 250 11.66 -4.28 -6.48
C GLY A 250 10.93 -3.14 -7.17
N GLY A 251 9.68 -2.95 -6.79
CA GLY A 251 8.81 -1.99 -7.43
C GLY A 251 8.55 -2.34 -8.90
N PRO A 252 8.25 -1.34 -9.73
CA PRO A 252 7.90 -1.54 -11.14
C PRO A 252 8.96 -2.23 -12.01
N ILE A 253 10.21 -2.29 -11.59
CA ILE A 253 11.27 -3.02 -12.31
C ILE A 253 11.07 -4.54 -12.17
N ASN A 254 10.62 -4.97 -10.99
CA ASN A 254 10.42 -6.40 -10.72
C ASN A 254 9.06 -6.91 -11.23
N ASP A 255 8.02 -6.11 -11.07
CA ASP A 255 6.65 -6.51 -11.41
C ASP A 255 5.87 -5.30 -11.95
N ASN A 256 4.81 -5.57 -12.70
CA ASN A 256 3.88 -4.53 -13.11
C ASN A 256 2.88 -4.22 -12.00
N GLY A 257 2.41 -2.98 -11.98
CA GLY A 257 1.31 -2.54 -11.11
C GLY A 257 0.18 -1.91 -11.90
N GLN A 258 -0.99 -1.92 -11.32
CA GLN A 258 -2.17 -1.30 -11.89
C GLN A 258 -3.14 -0.89 -10.79
N THR A 259 -3.88 0.21 -11.01
CA THR A 259 -4.97 0.65 -10.13
C THR A 259 -6.00 -0.44 -9.88
N GLY A 260 -6.58 -0.46 -8.68
CA GLY A 260 -7.68 -1.35 -8.32
C GLY A 260 -7.31 -2.81 -8.08
N ARG A 261 -6.02 -3.17 -8.02
CA ARG A 261 -5.58 -4.56 -7.78
C ARG A 261 -5.36 -4.92 -6.31
N LYS A 262 -5.55 -3.98 -5.38
CA LYS A 262 -5.39 -4.20 -3.94
C LYS A 262 -6.65 -3.91 -3.12
N LEU A 263 -7.82 -3.93 -3.76
CA LEU A 263 -9.11 -3.59 -3.13
C LEU A 263 -9.42 -4.44 -1.89
N VAL A 264 -9.06 -5.73 -1.87
CA VAL A 264 -9.26 -6.60 -0.69
C VAL A 264 -8.51 -6.04 0.53
N MET A 265 -7.27 -5.56 0.33
CA MET A 265 -6.47 -4.94 1.38
C MET A 265 -7.03 -3.57 1.79
N ASP A 266 -7.48 -2.78 0.82
CA ASP A 266 -7.91 -1.40 1.04
C ASP A 266 -9.25 -1.31 1.77
N PHE A 267 -10.10 -2.34 1.67
CA PHE A 267 -11.39 -2.40 2.33
C PHE A 267 -11.33 -3.24 3.63
N TYR A 268 -12.00 -4.39 3.65
CA TYR A 268 -12.28 -5.13 4.89
C TYR A 268 -11.57 -6.47 4.97
N GLY A 269 -10.64 -6.74 4.05
CA GLY A 269 -9.92 -8.02 4.00
C GLY A 269 -10.67 -9.14 3.28
N PRO A 270 -10.11 -10.36 3.29
CA PRO A 270 -10.53 -11.43 2.38
C PRO A 270 -11.88 -12.09 2.72
N HIS A 271 -12.45 -11.82 3.88
CA HIS A 271 -13.74 -12.40 4.30
C HIS A 271 -14.95 -11.57 3.84
N VAL A 272 -14.72 -10.38 3.32
CA VAL A 272 -15.77 -9.48 2.87
C VAL A 272 -15.69 -9.34 1.35
N GLY A 273 -16.82 -9.56 0.67
CA GLY A 273 -16.90 -9.32 -0.77
C GLY A 273 -16.64 -7.85 -1.09
N ILE A 274 -15.91 -7.60 -2.15
CA ILE A 274 -15.70 -6.25 -2.69
C ILE A 274 -16.63 -6.03 -3.88
N GLY A 275 -17.03 -4.76 -4.10
CA GLY A 275 -17.73 -4.35 -5.31
C GLY A 275 -16.80 -4.41 -6.53
N GLY A 276 -17.36 -4.36 -7.72
CA GLY A 276 -16.63 -4.12 -8.96
C GLY A 276 -16.43 -2.61 -9.11
N GLY A 277 -15.29 -2.23 -9.54
CA GLY A 277 -14.92 -0.83 -9.73
C GLY A 277 -13.67 -0.46 -8.96
N ALA A 278 -12.86 0.31 -9.58
CA ALA A 278 -11.62 0.86 -9.03
C ALA A 278 -11.82 2.34 -8.68
#